data_1e7b3473a83814e6c5b88b240e04a193
#
_entry.id   1e7b3473a83814e6c5b88b240e04a193
#
_cell.length_a   1.000
_cell.length_b   1.000
_cell.length_c   1.000
_cell.angle_alpha   90.00
_cell.angle_beta   90.00
_cell.angle_gamma   90.00
#
_symmetry.space_group_name_H-M   'P 1'
#
loop_
_entity.id
_entity.type
_entity.pdbx_description
1 polymer ?
#
loop_
_entity_poly.entity_id
_entity_poly.type
_entity_poly.pdbx_seq_one_letter_code
_entity_poly.pdbx_strand_id
1 'polypeptide(L)'
;VEEASGRSVRADPLFAPATRAVVGSAIVPASRWWHWRTRATNVWEYRSHPNDIQLRHDRGVDRTELAALLRQARGRVQPEDVGLPAGPRRQVQGLRREEVAQLAGVSVDYVVGLEQGRGPHPSSSVLAALARALRLNDEDRTLLFQFAGAAPPRERRIDMVVRPSVLRLLDRMADLPALVLSAKADLLAWNSMAAALLGDFSTWPPAERNIIWQRFLGTERGRVAITPAEADNAAALSVSALRGARSRYPDDPGLLRLISELRSRSPRFEQLWTARLSGQWRSATKTIDHPDFGTLRLDCDTLVVPDTDQAVVVYSAAPGTSEASALELLRVTGTERFTVPESAD
;
A
#
# COMPACT_ATOMS: atom_id res chain seq x y z
N VAL A 1 20.89 66.39 -10.40
CA VAL A 1 22.17 66.04 -11.01
C VAL A 1 22.57 64.69 -10.39
N GLU A 2 22.53 63.64 -10.94
CA GLU A 2 23.02 62.94 -12.05
C GLU A 2 22.57 61.46 -12.02
N GLU A 3 22.23 60.96 -13.16
CA GLU A 3 21.93 59.60 -13.55
C GLU A 3 23.05 58.63 -13.31
N ALA A 4 22.70 57.38 -13.12
CA ALA A 4 23.43 56.21 -13.68
C ALA A 4 22.54 54.98 -13.57
N SER A 5 21.90 54.61 -14.64
CA SER A 5 22.30 53.63 -15.63
C SER A 5 22.18 52.17 -15.14
N GLY A 6 21.06 51.56 -15.55
CA GLY A 6 20.79 50.13 -15.45
C GLY A 6 21.70 49.29 -16.35
N ARG A 7 22.07 48.12 -15.92
CA ARG A 7 22.52 46.99 -16.76
C ARG A 7 21.62 45.78 -16.54
N SER A 8 20.80 45.53 -17.54
CA SER A 8 20.11 44.28 -17.77
C SER A 8 21.11 43.18 -18.08
N VAL A 9 21.16 42.15 -17.28
CA VAL A 9 21.85 40.90 -17.61
C VAL A 9 20.82 39.98 -18.24
N ARG A 10 20.96 39.77 -19.55
CA ARG A 10 20.24 38.72 -20.29
C ARG A 10 20.78 37.36 -19.84
N ALA A 11 19.89 36.50 -19.37
CA ALA A 11 20.17 35.10 -19.17
C ALA A 11 19.96 34.34 -20.48
N ASP A 12 20.98 33.58 -20.89
CA ASP A 12 21.00 32.69 -22.06
C ASP A 12 20.06 31.48 -21.83
N PRO A 13 19.31 31.04 -22.86
CA PRO A 13 18.48 29.85 -22.76
C PRO A 13 19.20 28.64 -23.31
N LEU A 14 19.98 27.93 -22.52
CA LEU A 14 20.52 26.63 -22.89
C LEU A 14 20.53 25.73 -21.64
N PHE A 15 19.68 24.73 -21.67
CA PHE A 15 19.59 23.45 -20.95
C PHE A 15 18.18 23.17 -20.43
N ALA A 16 17.34 22.63 -21.31
CA ALA A 16 16.18 21.83 -20.93
C ALA A 16 16.46 20.36 -21.32
N PRO A 17 16.54 19.41 -20.39
CA PRO A 17 16.42 18.01 -20.75
C PRO A 17 14.95 17.63 -20.85
N ALA A 18 14.52 17.29 -22.07
CA ALA A 18 13.22 16.67 -22.32
C ALA A 18 13.24 15.22 -21.85
N THR A 19 12.61 14.95 -20.71
CA THR A 19 12.33 13.57 -20.29
C THR A 19 10.92 13.20 -20.79
N ARG A 20 10.87 12.35 -21.83
CA ARG A 20 9.64 11.73 -22.32
C ARG A 20 9.36 10.48 -21.49
N ALA A 21 8.26 10.46 -20.76
CA ALA A 21 7.72 9.22 -20.20
C ALA A 21 6.71 8.64 -21.19
N VAL A 22 6.92 7.39 -21.61
CA VAL A 22 6.00 6.62 -22.47
C VAL A 22 5.18 5.71 -21.56
N VAL A 23 3.88 5.95 -21.48
CA VAL A 23 2.92 5.06 -20.83
C VAL A 23 1.80 4.81 -21.85
N GLY A 24 1.78 3.59 -22.43
CA GLY A 24 0.72 3.13 -23.33
C GLY A 24 0.54 4.02 -24.60
N SER A 25 0.02 3.51 -25.68
CA SER A 25 -0.04 4.10 -27.03
C SER A 25 -0.78 5.46 -27.18
N ALA A 26 -0.78 6.32 -26.17
CA ALA A 26 -1.29 7.69 -26.24
C ALA A 26 -0.23 8.67 -25.74
N ILE A 27 0.29 9.51 -26.64
CA ILE A 27 1.20 10.62 -26.29
C ILE A 27 0.35 11.74 -25.72
N VAL A 28 0.46 12.00 -24.41
CA VAL A 28 -0.15 13.17 -23.74
C VAL A 28 0.94 14.23 -23.59
N PRO A 29 0.74 15.47 -24.09
CA PRO A 29 1.74 16.53 -23.96
C PRO A 29 1.91 16.95 -22.50
N ALA A 30 3.15 17.12 -22.07
CA ALA A 30 3.59 17.43 -20.71
C ALA A 30 2.98 18.75 -20.12
N SER A 31 2.43 19.61 -20.96
CA SER A 31 1.85 20.90 -20.57
C SER A 31 0.53 20.80 -19.78
N ARG A 32 -0.04 19.60 -19.63
CA ARG A 32 -1.33 19.41 -18.93
C ARG A 32 -1.22 18.97 -17.47
N TRP A 33 -0.02 18.71 -16.95
CA TRP A 33 0.15 18.05 -15.65
C TRP A 33 0.55 18.98 -14.50
N TRP A 34 1.07 20.21 -14.77
CA TRP A 34 1.58 21.08 -13.71
C TRP A 34 1.27 22.54 -13.96
N HIS A 35 0.42 23.15 -13.13
CA HIS A 35 0.34 24.61 -12.97
C HIS A 35 1.06 25.01 -11.69
N TRP A 36 2.17 25.72 -11.84
CA TRP A 36 2.93 26.33 -10.75
C TRP A 36 2.36 27.72 -10.44
N ARG A 37 2.04 27.95 -9.21
CA ARG A 37 1.87 29.30 -8.67
C ARG A 37 2.79 29.46 -7.47
N THR A 38 3.88 30.23 -7.64
CA THR A 38 4.72 30.69 -6.56
C THR A 38 4.00 31.78 -5.78
N ARG A 39 3.56 31.52 -4.58
CA ARG A 39 3.43 32.51 -3.51
C ARG A 39 4.40 32.07 -2.40
N ALA A 40 4.95 33.06 -1.68
CA ALA A 40 6.05 32.99 -0.74
C ALA A 40 5.83 32.10 0.51
N THR A 41 5.18 30.97 0.35
CA THR A 41 5.08 29.88 1.30
C THR A 41 5.17 28.59 0.50
N ASN A 42 6.18 27.75 0.77
CA ASN A 42 6.42 26.46 0.15
C ASN A 42 5.30 25.45 0.49
N VAL A 43 4.08 25.73 0.07
CA VAL A 43 2.94 24.81 0.21
C VAL A 43 2.59 24.28 -1.18
N TRP A 44 2.81 22.99 -1.39
CA TRP A 44 2.34 22.26 -2.56
C TRP A 44 0.84 21.97 -2.40
N GLU A 45 -0.01 22.71 -3.09
CA GLU A 45 -1.44 22.38 -3.20
C GLU A 45 -1.67 21.47 -4.41
N TYR A 46 -1.94 20.21 -4.17
CA TYR A 46 -2.54 19.34 -5.16
C TYR A 46 -4.03 19.65 -5.27
N ARG A 47 -4.41 20.36 -6.33
CA ARG A 47 -5.83 20.49 -6.71
C ARG A 47 -6.21 19.32 -7.61
N SER A 48 -6.90 18.36 -7.08
CA SER A 48 -7.69 17.41 -7.87
C SER A 48 -8.82 18.19 -8.57
N HIS A 49 -8.84 18.15 -9.90
CA HIS A 49 -9.99 18.63 -10.66
C HIS A 49 -11.20 17.74 -10.38
N PRO A 50 -12.44 18.28 -10.31
CA PRO A 50 -13.65 17.50 -10.08
C PRO A 50 -13.98 16.48 -11.18
N ASN A 51 -13.15 16.40 -12.23
CA ASN A 51 -13.28 15.45 -13.35
C ASN A 51 -12.20 14.36 -13.37
N ASP A 52 -11.40 14.22 -12.31
CA ASP A 52 -10.59 13.03 -12.12
C ASP A 52 -11.52 11.86 -11.86
N ILE A 53 -11.76 11.14 -12.94
CA ILE A 53 -12.28 9.78 -13.01
C ILE A 53 -12.92 9.35 -11.68
N GLN A 54 -14.08 9.90 -11.43
CA GLN A 54 -15.07 9.24 -10.64
C GLN A 54 -15.36 7.98 -11.46
N LEU A 55 -14.58 6.91 -11.21
CA LEU A 55 -15.04 5.57 -11.49
C LEU A 55 -16.39 5.50 -10.80
N ARG A 56 -17.43 5.85 -11.55
CA ARG A 56 -18.79 5.54 -11.18
C ARG A 56 -18.73 4.03 -10.92
N HIS A 57 -18.77 3.68 -9.65
CA HIS A 57 -19.24 2.39 -9.22
C HIS A 57 -20.70 2.31 -9.66
N ASP A 58 -20.91 2.34 -10.96
CA ASP A 58 -22.11 1.82 -11.55
C ASP A 58 -22.01 0.31 -11.30
N ARG A 59 -22.77 -0.19 -10.34
CA ARG A 59 -22.80 -1.58 -9.91
C ARG A 59 -23.44 -2.46 -11.00
N GLY A 60 -23.23 -2.12 -12.27
CA GLY A 60 -23.60 -2.85 -13.43
C GLY A 60 -22.53 -3.88 -13.80
N VAL A 61 -22.95 -5.10 -14.12
CA VAL A 61 -22.07 -6.12 -14.70
C VAL A 61 -21.64 -5.68 -16.08
N ASP A 62 -20.32 -5.53 -16.28
CA ASP A 62 -19.77 -5.36 -17.63
C ASP A 62 -19.57 -6.74 -18.27
N ARG A 63 -20.63 -7.22 -18.90
CA ARG A 63 -20.64 -8.54 -19.54
C ARG A 63 -19.67 -8.66 -20.70
N THR A 64 -19.38 -7.55 -21.37
CA THR A 64 -18.49 -7.53 -22.53
C THR A 64 -17.04 -7.72 -22.09
N GLU A 65 -16.62 -6.95 -21.09
CA GLU A 65 -15.27 -7.04 -20.53
C GLU A 65 -15.07 -8.37 -19.77
N LEU A 66 -16.08 -8.83 -19.02
CA LEU A 66 -16.05 -10.14 -18.37
C LEU A 66 -15.84 -11.27 -19.39
N ALA A 67 -16.59 -11.25 -20.50
CA ALA A 67 -16.47 -12.25 -21.55
C ALA A 67 -15.12 -12.18 -22.28
N ALA A 68 -14.59 -10.98 -22.50
CA ALA A 68 -13.27 -10.79 -23.11
C ALA A 68 -12.16 -11.33 -22.21
N LEU A 69 -12.17 -11.00 -20.92
CA LEU A 69 -11.19 -11.48 -19.94
C LEU A 69 -11.19 -13.02 -19.85
N LEU A 70 -12.37 -13.65 -19.75
CA LEU A 70 -12.48 -15.12 -19.68
C LEU A 70 -11.92 -15.81 -20.93
N ARG A 71 -12.22 -15.32 -22.13
CA ARG A 71 -11.67 -15.87 -23.38
C ARG A 71 -10.17 -15.70 -23.47
N GLN A 72 -9.65 -14.54 -23.11
CA GLN A 72 -8.21 -14.26 -23.12
C GLN A 72 -7.47 -15.16 -22.13
N ALA A 73 -7.97 -15.26 -20.90
CA ALA A 73 -7.38 -16.10 -19.87
C ALA A 73 -7.38 -17.59 -20.28
N ARG A 74 -8.49 -18.09 -20.82
CA ARG A 74 -8.59 -19.47 -21.33
C ARG A 74 -7.59 -19.75 -22.45
N GLY A 75 -7.32 -18.78 -23.31
CA GLY A 75 -6.34 -18.92 -24.41
C GLY A 75 -4.88 -18.96 -23.92
N ARG A 76 -4.59 -18.42 -22.75
CA ARG A 76 -3.22 -18.39 -22.19
C ARG A 76 -2.81 -19.65 -21.45
N VAL A 77 -3.75 -20.32 -20.79
CA VAL A 77 -3.46 -21.49 -19.93
C VAL A 77 -3.35 -22.75 -20.80
N GLN A 78 -2.20 -23.43 -20.70
CA GLN A 78 -2.02 -24.71 -21.38
C GLN A 78 -2.60 -25.85 -20.51
N PRO A 79 -3.06 -26.98 -21.11
CA PRO A 79 -3.59 -28.10 -20.35
C PRO A 79 -2.64 -28.65 -19.30
N GLU A 80 -1.36 -28.71 -19.64
CA GLU A 80 -0.30 -29.20 -18.76
C GLU A 80 -0.17 -28.33 -17.50
N ASP A 81 -0.43 -27.02 -17.62
CA ASP A 81 -0.39 -26.09 -16.49
C ASP A 81 -1.43 -26.43 -15.42
N VAL A 82 -2.51 -27.11 -15.79
CA VAL A 82 -3.62 -27.48 -14.91
C VAL A 82 -3.77 -29.00 -14.72
N GLY A 83 -2.72 -29.75 -15.11
CA GLY A 83 -2.68 -31.20 -14.94
C GLY A 83 -3.56 -32.01 -15.91
N LEU A 84 -3.93 -31.41 -17.04
CA LEU A 84 -4.68 -32.08 -18.09
C LEU A 84 -3.75 -32.58 -19.21
N PRO A 85 -4.01 -33.75 -19.85
CA PRO A 85 -3.16 -34.24 -20.92
C PRO A 85 -3.30 -33.39 -22.19
N ALA A 86 -2.18 -33.05 -22.82
CA ALA A 86 -2.16 -32.49 -24.16
C ALA A 86 -2.58 -33.56 -25.16
N GLY A 87 -3.83 -33.57 -25.60
CA GLY A 87 -4.33 -34.53 -26.58
C GLY A 87 -3.70 -34.33 -27.96
N PRO A 88 -3.43 -35.42 -28.74
CA PRO A 88 -2.66 -35.40 -29.98
C PRO A 88 -3.32 -34.66 -31.17
N ARG A 89 -4.56 -34.21 -31.08
CA ARG A 89 -5.33 -33.50 -32.14
C ARG A 89 -5.92 -32.19 -31.61
N ARG A 90 -5.14 -31.40 -30.89
CA ARG A 90 -5.63 -30.14 -30.32
C ARG A 90 -5.66 -29.05 -31.41
N GLN A 91 -6.85 -28.56 -31.76
CA GLN A 91 -7.06 -27.46 -32.73
C GLN A 91 -7.21 -26.09 -32.01
N VAL A 92 -7.25 -26.07 -30.70
CA VAL A 92 -7.48 -24.86 -29.91
C VAL A 92 -6.23 -24.53 -29.09
N GLN A 93 -5.76 -23.32 -29.21
CA GLN A 93 -4.72 -22.78 -28.36
C GLN A 93 -5.30 -22.53 -26.94
N GLY A 94 -4.64 -23.01 -25.89
CA GLY A 94 -5.13 -22.92 -24.52
C GLY A 94 -6.18 -23.96 -24.12
N LEU A 95 -6.94 -23.75 -23.06
CA LEU A 95 -7.95 -24.67 -22.55
C LEU A 95 -9.21 -24.67 -23.44
N ARG A 96 -9.87 -25.84 -23.54
CA ARG A 96 -11.22 -25.94 -24.09
C ARG A 96 -12.26 -25.50 -23.07
N ARG A 97 -13.45 -25.11 -23.50
CA ARG A 97 -14.54 -24.71 -22.60
C ARG A 97 -14.98 -25.84 -21.67
N GLU A 98 -14.95 -27.08 -22.17
CA GLU A 98 -15.24 -28.29 -21.39
C GLU A 98 -14.21 -28.49 -20.26
N GLU A 99 -12.93 -28.19 -20.53
CA GLU A 99 -11.85 -28.29 -19.56
C GLU A 99 -12.00 -27.21 -18.48
N VAL A 100 -12.32 -25.97 -18.86
CA VAL A 100 -12.60 -24.90 -17.90
C VAL A 100 -13.83 -25.24 -17.05
N ALA A 101 -14.89 -25.76 -17.66
CA ALA A 101 -16.11 -26.16 -16.96
C ALA A 101 -15.82 -27.24 -15.92
N GLN A 102 -15.06 -28.26 -16.30
CA GLN A 102 -14.62 -29.35 -15.41
C GLN A 102 -13.79 -28.82 -14.24
N LEU A 103 -12.77 -27.98 -14.51
CA LEU A 103 -11.88 -27.42 -13.50
C LEU A 103 -12.62 -26.46 -12.55
N ALA A 104 -13.58 -25.71 -13.03
CA ALA A 104 -14.36 -24.78 -12.24
C ALA A 104 -15.59 -25.41 -11.57
N GLY A 105 -15.94 -26.67 -11.88
CA GLY A 105 -17.11 -27.34 -11.34
C GLY A 105 -18.43 -26.73 -11.79
N VAL A 106 -18.52 -26.27 -13.06
CA VAL A 106 -19.72 -25.67 -13.66
C VAL A 106 -20.09 -26.40 -14.97
N SER A 107 -21.27 -26.12 -15.53
CA SER A 107 -21.65 -26.70 -16.84
C SER A 107 -20.89 -26.00 -17.99
N VAL A 108 -20.70 -26.75 -19.10
CA VAL A 108 -20.11 -26.20 -20.32
C VAL A 108 -20.94 -25.05 -20.87
N ASP A 109 -22.26 -25.20 -20.88
CA ASP A 109 -23.20 -24.17 -21.35
C ASP A 109 -23.09 -22.88 -20.52
N TYR A 110 -22.82 -23.02 -19.24
CA TYR A 110 -22.58 -21.86 -18.36
C TYR A 110 -21.31 -21.09 -18.76
N VAL A 111 -20.20 -21.80 -19.03
CA VAL A 111 -18.96 -21.17 -19.52
C VAL A 111 -19.19 -20.53 -20.90
N VAL A 112 -19.88 -21.19 -21.79
CA VAL A 112 -20.26 -20.66 -23.12
C VAL A 112 -21.08 -19.36 -22.94
N GLY A 113 -22.08 -19.39 -22.06
CA GLY A 113 -22.93 -18.24 -21.77
C GLY A 113 -22.13 -17.05 -21.26
N LEU A 114 -21.22 -17.25 -20.33
CA LEU A 114 -20.35 -16.21 -19.79
C LEU A 114 -19.41 -15.61 -20.87
N GLU A 115 -18.78 -16.45 -21.70
CA GLU A 115 -17.92 -16.00 -22.79
C GLU A 115 -18.67 -15.28 -23.92
N GLN A 116 -19.97 -15.45 -23.99
CA GLN A 116 -20.85 -14.76 -24.93
C GLN A 116 -21.53 -13.53 -24.32
N GLY A 117 -21.21 -13.19 -23.08
CA GLY A 117 -21.84 -12.10 -22.35
C GLY A 117 -23.32 -12.38 -22.02
N ARG A 118 -23.73 -13.63 -21.98
CA ARG A 118 -25.10 -14.08 -21.73
C ARG A 118 -25.16 -14.91 -20.45
N GLY A 119 -26.36 -15.11 -19.92
CA GLY A 119 -26.60 -15.96 -18.76
C GLY A 119 -26.78 -15.21 -17.44
N PRO A 120 -26.97 -15.92 -16.33
CA PRO A 120 -27.14 -15.33 -15.00
C PRO A 120 -25.83 -14.73 -14.50
N HIS A 121 -25.94 -13.83 -13.51
CA HIS A 121 -24.76 -13.27 -12.82
C HIS A 121 -24.00 -14.39 -12.10
N PRO A 122 -22.68 -14.52 -12.32
CA PRO A 122 -21.88 -15.50 -11.62
C PRO A 122 -21.79 -15.15 -10.12
N SER A 123 -21.97 -16.15 -9.28
CA SER A 123 -21.76 -15.98 -7.85
C SER A 123 -20.26 -15.82 -7.53
N SER A 124 -19.94 -15.21 -6.38
CA SER A 124 -18.54 -15.05 -5.95
C SER A 124 -17.79 -16.39 -5.85
N SER A 125 -18.48 -17.48 -5.50
CA SER A 125 -17.88 -18.83 -5.46
C SER A 125 -17.54 -19.35 -6.87
N VAL A 126 -18.38 -19.10 -7.85
CA VAL A 126 -18.14 -19.47 -9.27
C VAL A 126 -17.00 -18.63 -9.85
N LEU A 127 -16.98 -17.31 -9.58
CA LEU A 127 -15.88 -16.44 -10.01
C LEU A 127 -14.54 -16.90 -9.41
N ALA A 128 -14.51 -17.26 -8.13
CA ALA A 128 -13.31 -17.81 -7.48
C ALA A 128 -12.88 -19.15 -8.09
N ALA A 129 -13.81 -20.00 -8.46
CA ALA A 129 -13.51 -21.28 -9.13
C ALA A 129 -12.95 -21.05 -10.55
N LEU A 130 -13.54 -20.12 -11.32
CA LEU A 130 -13.05 -19.74 -12.64
C LEU A 130 -11.65 -19.08 -12.56
N ALA A 131 -11.42 -18.20 -11.59
CA ALA A 131 -10.10 -17.60 -11.37
C ALA A 131 -9.01 -18.64 -11.11
N ARG A 132 -9.32 -19.68 -10.32
CA ARG A 132 -8.37 -20.80 -10.08
C ARG A 132 -8.19 -21.65 -11.33
N ALA A 133 -9.27 -22.02 -12.02
CA ALA A 133 -9.23 -22.86 -13.23
C ALA A 133 -8.41 -22.19 -14.34
N LEU A 134 -8.51 -20.86 -14.45
CA LEU A 134 -7.83 -20.06 -15.46
C LEU A 134 -6.49 -19.49 -14.98
N ARG A 135 -6.03 -19.86 -13.78
CA ARG A 135 -4.77 -19.39 -13.18
C ARG A 135 -4.60 -17.87 -13.27
N LEU A 136 -5.65 -17.13 -12.97
CA LEU A 136 -5.59 -15.67 -13.01
C LEU A 136 -4.62 -15.15 -11.95
N ASN A 137 -3.80 -14.17 -12.34
CA ASN A 137 -3.05 -13.38 -11.39
C ASN A 137 -4.00 -12.47 -10.57
N ASP A 138 -3.47 -11.78 -9.56
CA ASP A 138 -4.29 -10.97 -8.65
C ASP A 138 -4.97 -9.80 -9.35
N GLU A 139 -4.33 -9.21 -10.38
CA GLU A 139 -4.88 -8.12 -11.18
C GLU A 139 -6.07 -8.62 -12.03
N ASP A 140 -5.88 -9.66 -12.83
CA ASP A 140 -6.93 -10.27 -13.65
C ASP A 140 -8.08 -10.80 -12.77
N ARG A 141 -7.76 -11.35 -11.59
CA ARG A 141 -8.76 -11.78 -10.62
C ARG A 141 -9.59 -10.61 -10.10
N THR A 142 -8.96 -9.50 -9.76
CA THR A 142 -9.66 -8.29 -9.32
C THR A 142 -10.59 -7.78 -10.41
N LEU A 143 -10.12 -7.71 -11.67
CA LEU A 143 -10.92 -7.33 -12.83
C LEU A 143 -12.10 -8.28 -13.07
N LEU A 144 -11.89 -9.62 -12.93
CA LEU A 144 -12.95 -10.62 -13.06
C LEU A 144 -14.12 -10.33 -12.11
N PHE A 145 -13.82 -10.05 -10.83
CA PHE A 145 -14.84 -9.72 -9.85
C PHE A 145 -15.48 -8.36 -10.12
N GLN A 146 -14.69 -7.36 -10.51
CA GLN A 146 -15.18 -6.02 -10.83
C GLN A 146 -16.14 -6.05 -12.02
N PHE A 147 -15.78 -6.70 -13.14
CA PHE A 147 -16.63 -6.83 -14.33
C PHE A 147 -17.89 -7.64 -14.05
N ALA A 148 -17.83 -8.59 -13.13
CA ALA A 148 -18.98 -9.34 -12.69
C ALA A 148 -19.89 -8.57 -11.70
N GLY A 149 -19.54 -7.35 -11.31
CA GLY A 149 -20.27 -6.57 -10.30
C GLY A 149 -20.24 -7.23 -8.91
N ALA A 150 -19.26 -8.10 -8.64
CA ALA A 150 -19.14 -8.86 -7.41
C ALA A 150 -17.93 -8.37 -6.61
N ALA A 151 -18.01 -8.46 -5.28
CA ALA A 151 -16.84 -8.26 -4.45
C ALA A 151 -15.92 -9.50 -4.54
N PRO A 152 -14.60 -9.33 -4.68
CA PRO A 152 -13.67 -10.46 -4.59
C PRO A 152 -13.82 -11.19 -3.26
N PRO A 153 -13.51 -12.51 -3.19
CA PRO A 153 -13.51 -13.23 -1.93
C PRO A 153 -12.59 -12.51 -0.95
N ARG A 154 -13.08 -12.30 0.25
CA ARG A 154 -12.28 -11.69 1.31
C ARG A 154 -11.07 -12.57 1.59
N GLU A 155 -9.89 -11.99 1.64
CA GLU A 155 -8.71 -12.69 2.07
C GLU A 155 -8.93 -13.22 3.49
N ARG A 156 -8.57 -14.49 3.70
CA ARG A 156 -8.84 -15.15 4.99
C ARG A 156 -7.78 -14.82 6.04
N ARG A 157 -6.57 -14.44 5.63
CA ARG A 157 -5.44 -14.15 6.52
C ARG A 157 -4.64 -12.95 6.03
N ILE A 158 -4.16 -12.18 6.99
CA ILE A 158 -3.23 -11.06 6.75
C ILE A 158 -1.86 -11.64 6.39
N ASP A 159 -1.26 -11.11 5.31
CA ASP A 159 0.09 -11.49 4.91
C ASP A 159 1.10 -10.88 5.89
N MET A 160 1.87 -11.77 6.54
CA MET A 160 2.90 -11.43 7.53
C MET A 160 4.31 -11.52 6.95
N VAL A 161 4.45 -11.91 5.68
CA VAL A 161 5.74 -12.08 5.01
C VAL A 161 6.02 -10.91 4.08
N VAL A 162 7.12 -10.20 4.31
CA VAL A 162 7.55 -9.11 3.44
C VAL A 162 8.24 -9.67 2.21
N ARG A 163 7.80 -9.27 1.01
CA ARG A 163 8.40 -9.72 -0.26
C ARG A 163 9.88 -9.34 -0.34
N PRO A 164 10.76 -10.21 -0.90
CA PRO A 164 12.18 -9.89 -1.04
C PRO A 164 12.48 -8.60 -1.81
N SER A 165 11.61 -8.21 -2.75
CA SER A 165 11.72 -6.95 -3.48
C SER A 165 11.51 -5.74 -2.58
N VAL A 166 10.56 -5.80 -1.64
CA VAL A 166 10.29 -4.73 -0.66
C VAL A 166 11.43 -4.64 0.35
N LEU A 167 11.98 -5.78 0.82
CA LEU A 167 13.16 -5.79 1.70
C LEU A 167 14.36 -5.13 1.01
N ARG A 168 14.65 -5.47 -0.26
CA ARG A 168 15.72 -4.81 -1.02
C ARG A 168 15.50 -3.31 -1.21
N LEU A 169 14.24 -2.88 -1.36
CA LEU A 169 13.91 -1.45 -1.43
C LEU A 169 14.21 -0.77 -0.09
N LEU A 170 13.78 -1.39 1.02
CA LEU A 170 14.02 -0.91 2.37
C LEU A 170 15.52 -0.74 2.66
N ASP A 171 16.34 -1.73 2.28
CA ASP A 171 17.80 -1.68 2.42
C ASP A 171 18.44 -0.56 1.59
N ARG A 172 17.85 -0.22 0.45
CA ARG A 172 18.34 0.87 -0.42
C ARG A 172 17.90 2.25 0.01
N MET A 173 16.92 2.37 0.90
CA MET A 173 16.53 3.62 1.55
C MET A 173 17.49 3.98 2.70
N ALA A 174 18.81 4.04 2.40
CA ALA A 174 19.83 4.23 3.42
C ALA A 174 19.79 5.62 4.08
N ASP A 175 19.18 6.60 3.43
CA ASP A 175 19.11 8.00 3.89
C ASP A 175 17.76 8.35 4.53
N LEU A 176 16.78 7.44 4.48
CA LEU A 176 15.43 7.67 4.98
C LEU A 176 15.03 6.60 6.00
N PRO A 177 14.59 7.00 7.20
CA PRO A 177 13.99 6.05 8.13
C PRO A 177 12.74 5.43 7.52
N ALA A 178 12.73 4.11 7.36
CA ALA A 178 11.62 3.39 6.73
C ALA A 178 11.32 2.08 7.44
N LEU A 179 10.03 1.72 7.50
CA LEU A 179 9.55 0.48 8.11
C LEU A 179 8.36 -0.09 7.34
N VAL A 180 8.11 -1.37 7.49
CA VAL A 180 6.99 -2.09 6.85
C VAL A 180 6.01 -2.54 7.90
N LEU A 181 4.74 -2.22 7.68
CA LEU A 181 3.62 -2.62 8.54
C LEU A 181 2.72 -3.63 7.84
N SER A 182 2.15 -4.56 8.60
CA SER A 182 1.05 -5.42 8.15
C SER A 182 -0.28 -4.65 8.10
N ALA A 183 -1.32 -5.26 7.50
CA ALA A 183 -2.68 -4.71 7.46
C ALA A 183 -3.31 -4.46 8.86
N LYS A 184 -2.76 -5.06 9.92
CA LYS A 184 -3.16 -4.83 11.33
C LYS A 184 -2.12 -4.06 12.13
N ALA A 185 -1.14 -3.42 11.42
CA ALA A 185 -0.08 -2.59 11.98
C ALA A 185 1.00 -3.30 12.80
N ASP A 186 1.29 -4.58 12.53
CA ASP A 186 2.52 -5.20 13.05
C ASP A 186 3.74 -4.65 12.32
N LEU A 187 4.81 -4.45 13.05
CA LEU A 187 6.14 -4.15 12.51
C LEU A 187 6.73 -5.42 11.90
N LEU A 188 6.80 -5.48 10.57
CA LEU A 188 7.30 -6.63 9.83
C LEU A 188 8.79 -6.52 9.49
N ALA A 189 9.23 -5.32 9.11
CA ALA A 189 10.62 -5.00 8.78
C ALA A 189 10.90 -3.52 8.97
N TRP A 190 12.16 -3.15 9.16
CA TRP A 190 12.63 -1.76 9.26
C TRP A 190 14.09 -1.67 8.84
N ASN A 191 14.53 -0.51 8.39
CA ASN A 191 15.94 -0.28 8.12
C ASN A 191 16.67 0.29 9.34
N SER A 192 18.01 0.38 9.26
CA SER A 192 18.85 0.91 10.34
C SER A 192 18.49 2.35 10.70
N MET A 193 18.13 3.19 9.74
CA MET A 193 17.70 4.56 9.98
C MET A 193 16.41 4.63 10.80
N ALA A 194 15.45 3.76 10.56
CA ALA A 194 14.22 3.70 11.37
C ALA A 194 14.53 3.25 12.81
N ALA A 195 15.42 2.26 12.99
CA ALA A 195 15.86 1.83 14.32
C ALA A 195 16.61 2.95 15.06
N ALA A 196 17.47 3.68 14.36
CA ALA A 196 18.20 4.82 14.95
C ALA A 196 17.24 5.94 15.34
N LEU A 197 16.29 6.32 14.49
CA LEU A 197 15.34 7.41 14.75
C LEU A 197 14.32 7.04 15.83
N LEU A 198 13.67 5.90 15.72
CA LEU A 198 12.47 5.54 16.50
C LEU A 198 12.78 4.62 17.70
N GLY A 199 14.00 4.08 17.76
CA GLY A 199 14.43 3.09 18.74
C GLY A 199 14.51 1.68 18.13
N ASP A 200 15.31 0.82 18.74
CA ASP A 200 15.53 -0.53 18.25
C ASP A 200 14.33 -1.45 18.56
N PHE A 201 13.55 -1.72 17.53
CA PHE A 201 12.38 -2.59 17.62
C PHE A 201 12.76 -4.08 17.84
N SER A 202 14.02 -4.47 17.63
CA SER A 202 14.46 -5.84 17.89
C SER A 202 14.40 -6.21 19.38
N THR A 203 14.56 -5.20 20.25
CA THR A 203 14.46 -5.33 21.70
C THR A 203 13.03 -5.49 22.22
N TRP A 204 12.03 -5.23 21.38
CA TRP A 204 10.63 -5.38 21.76
C TRP A 204 10.19 -6.85 21.68
N PRO A 205 9.40 -7.34 22.64
CA PRO A 205 8.80 -8.66 22.52
C PRO A 205 8.00 -8.77 21.22
N PRO A 206 8.05 -9.89 20.49
CA PRO A 206 7.33 -10.05 19.23
C PRO A 206 5.83 -9.72 19.31
N ALA A 207 5.18 -10.04 20.42
CA ALA A 207 3.76 -9.75 20.64
C ALA A 207 3.46 -8.24 20.79
N GLU A 208 4.46 -7.44 21.14
CA GLU A 208 4.36 -6.01 21.34
C GLU A 208 4.81 -5.20 20.11
N ARG A 209 5.34 -5.86 19.06
CA ARG A 209 5.76 -5.22 17.80
C ARG A 209 4.55 -4.86 16.93
N ASN A 210 3.59 -4.15 17.51
CA ASN A 210 2.40 -3.67 16.83
C ASN A 210 2.13 -2.22 17.23
N ILE A 211 2.09 -1.32 16.25
CA ILE A 211 1.97 0.13 16.48
C ILE A 211 0.65 0.48 17.19
N ILE A 212 -0.43 -0.23 16.89
CA ILE A 212 -1.73 0.02 17.51
C ILE A 212 -1.75 -0.53 18.94
N TRP A 213 -1.18 -1.72 19.17
CA TRP A 213 -1.02 -2.26 20.50
C TRP A 213 -0.21 -1.32 21.39
N GLN A 214 0.93 -0.82 20.90
CA GLN A 214 1.76 0.15 21.64
C GLN A 214 0.99 1.41 22.00
N ARG A 215 0.14 1.91 21.12
CA ARG A 215 -0.65 3.12 21.36
C ARG A 215 -1.67 2.97 22.51
N PHE A 216 -2.24 1.81 22.68
CA PHE A 216 -3.32 1.59 23.66
C PHE A 216 -2.89 0.86 24.93
N LEU A 217 -1.86 0.03 24.84
CA LEU A 217 -1.41 -0.85 25.93
C LEU A 217 0.09 -0.76 26.21
N GLY A 218 0.85 -0.13 25.32
CA GLY A 218 2.30 0.00 25.47
C GLY A 218 2.69 0.97 26.56
N THR A 219 3.87 0.75 27.12
CA THR A 219 4.52 1.62 28.11
C THR A 219 5.56 2.46 27.39
N GLU A 220 5.15 3.55 26.76
CA GLU A 220 6.00 4.67 26.26
C GLU A 220 7.39 4.30 25.67
N ARG A 221 7.52 3.14 25.01
CA ARG A 221 8.79 2.69 24.42
C ARG A 221 9.13 3.38 23.09
N GLY A 222 8.17 4.05 22.48
CA GLY A 222 8.33 4.71 21.20
C GLY A 222 8.72 6.18 21.39
N ARG A 223 9.62 6.69 20.54
CA ARG A 223 10.08 8.09 20.54
C ARG A 223 9.10 9.04 19.82
N VAL A 224 7.98 8.58 19.34
CA VAL A 224 6.97 9.42 18.68
C VAL A 224 6.22 10.20 19.74
N ALA A 225 6.57 11.47 19.91
CA ALA A 225 5.85 12.39 20.78
C ALA A 225 4.51 12.74 20.15
N ILE A 226 3.46 12.75 20.95
CA ILE A 226 2.11 13.03 20.49
C ILE A 226 1.46 13.98 21.50
N THR A 227 1.02 15.16 21.03
CA THR A 227 0.18 16.03 21.86
C THR A 227 -1.15 15.32 22.18
N PRO A 228 -1.86 15.69 23.26
CA PRO A 228 -3.13 15.09 23.60
C PRO A 228 -4.14 15.09 22.44
N ALA A 229 -4.22 16.18 21.67
CA ALA A 229 -5.13 16.28 20.51
C ALA A 229 -4.72 15.34 19.36
N GLU A 230 -3.43 15.22 19.08
CA GLU A 230 -2.89 14.29 18.10
C GLU A 230 -3.10 12.83 18.56
N ALA A 231 -2.96 12.57 19.86
CA ALA A 231 -3.19 11.26 20.44
C ALA A 231 -4.64 10.78 20.24
N ASP A 232 -5.61 11.68 20.39
CA ASP A 232 -7.03 11.36 20.17
C ASP A 232 -7.31 11.05 18.70
N ASN A 233 -6.79 11.87 17.79
CA ASN A 233 -6.93 11.63 16.36
C ASN A 233 -6.24 10.32 15.94
N ALA A 234 -5.02 10.10 16.39
CA ALA A 234 -4.25 8.90 16.09
C ALA A 234 -4.91 7.62 16.64
N ALA A 235 -5.52 7.70 17.84
CA ALA A 235 -6.29 6.61 18.43
C ALA A 235 -7.54 6.29 17.59
N ALA A 236 -8.30 7.31 17.18
CA ALA A 236 -9.48 7.14 16.33
C ALA A 236 -9.12 6.52 14.95
N LEU A 237 -8.04 7.00 14.34
CA LEU A 237 -7.52 6.45 13.08
C LEU A 237 -7.08 4.99 13.22
N SER A 238 -6.43 4.62 14.34
CA SER A 238 -6.02 3.24 14.63
C SER A 238 -7.22 2.30 14.74
N VAL A 239 -8.26 2.72 15.43
CA VAL A 239 -9.50 1.95 15.53
C VAL A 239 -10.18 1.81 14.17
N SER A 240 -10.21 2.87 13.37
CA SER A 240 -10.76 2.84 12.01
C SER A 240 -9.98 1.87 11.12
N ALA A 241 -8.65 1.88 11.19
CA ALA A 241 -7.78 0.97 10.44
C ALA A 241 -8.06 -0.50 10.80
N LEU A 242 -8.15 -0.84 12.11
CA LEU A 242 -8.48 -2.21 12.54
C LEU A 242 -9.89 -2.63 12.12
N ARG A 243 -10.86 -1.72 12.06
CA ARG A 243 -12.19 -2.02 11.53
C ARG A 243 -12.14 -2.33 10.04
N GLY A 244 -11.40 -1.54 9.28
CA GLY A 244 -11.14 -1.80 7.87
C GLY A 244 -10.47 -3.15 7.65
N ALA A 245 -9.43 -3.46 8.43
CA ALA A 245 -8.78 -4.76 8.41
C ALA A 245 -9.77 -5.89 8.78
N ARG A 246 -10.58 -5.73 9.83
CA ARG A 246 -11.61 -6.70 10.24
C ARG A 246 -12.64 -6.97 9.14
N SER A 247 -12.99 -5.95 8.37
CA SER A 247 -13.91 -6.12 7.23
C SER A 247 -13.27 -6.92 6.08
N ARG A 248 -11.96 -6.73 5.83
CA ARG A 248 -11.22 -7.45 4.78
C ARG A 248 -10.82 -8.86 5.22
N TYR A 249 -10.42 -9.02 6.47
CA TYR A 249 -9.88 -10.26 7.06
C TYR A 249 -10.74 -10.76 8.24
N PRO A 250 -12.01 -11.12 8.01
CA PRO A 250 -12.94 -11.45 9.09
C PRO A 250 -12.53 -12.67 9.92
N ASP A 251 -11.74 -13.58 9.34
CA ASP A 251 -11.35 -14.85 9.92
C ASP A 251 -9.86 -14.92 10.31
N ASP A 252 -9.13 -13.77 10.25
CA ASP A 252 -7.72 -13.74 10.66
C ASP A 252 -7.60 -13.87 12.19
N PRO A 253 -6.98 -14.96 12.68
CA PRO A 253 -6.94 -15.23 14.11
C PRO A 253 -6.04 -14.24 14.88
N GLY A 254 -4.99 -13.69 14.20
CA GLY A 254 -4.11 -12.70 14.81
C GLY A 254 -4.83 -11.37 15.03
N LEU A 255 -5.58 -10.92 14.01
CA LEU A 255 -6.39 -9.71 14.08
C LEU A 255 -7.49 -9.84 15.14
N LEU A 256 -8.15 -11.00 15.19
CA LEU A 256 -9.20 -11.26 16.18
C LEU A 256 -8.66 -11.20 17.62
N ARG A 257 -7.51 -11.82 17.87
CA ARG A 257 -6.84 -11.77 19.18
C ARG A 257 -6.45 -10.34 19.54
N LEU A 258 -5.83 -9.59 18.62
CA LEU A 258 -5.44 -8.21 18.83
C LEU A 258 -6.64 -7.34 19.22
N ILE A 259 -7.74 -7.42 18.46
CA ILE A 259 -8.96 -6.65 18.75
C ILE A 259 -9.55 -7.06 20.10
N SER A 260 -9.62 -8.36 20.41
CA SER A 260 -10.16 -8.85 21.70
C SER A 260 -9.31 -8.35 22.87
N GLU A 261 -8.00 -8.39 22.77
CA GLU A 261 -7.07 -7.91 23.78
C GLU A 261 -7.21 -6.39 24.00
N LEU A 262 -7.21 -5.61 22.92
CA LEU A 262 -7.37 -4.15 23.00
C LEU A 262 -8.72 -3.75 23.62
N ARG A 263 -9.79 -4.45 23.28
CA ARG A 263 -11.13 -4.21 23.84
C ARG A 263 -11.21 -4.54 25.33
N SER A 264 -10.57 -5.62 25.74
CA SER A 264 -10.61 -6.07 27.15
C SER A 264 -9.69 -5.26 28.07
N ARG A 265 -8.54 -4.76 27.56
CA ARG A 265 -7.51 -4.12 28.37
C ARG A 265 -7.46 -2.60 28.27
N SER A 266 -8.05 -1.99 27.21
CA SER A 266 -8.06 -0.54 27.02
C SER A 266 -9.48 0.02 26.99
N PRO A 267 -9.95 0.66 28.07
CA PRO A 267 -11.25 1.34 28.08
C PRO A 267 -11.39 2.39 26.97
N ARG A 268 -10.29 3.11 26.67
CA ARG A 268 -10.25 4.08 25.57
C ARG A 268 -10.45 3.42 24.20
N PHE A 269 -9.82 2.26 23.97
CA PHE A 269 -10.03 1.52 22.73
C PHE A 269 -11.49 1.06 22.58
N GLU A 270 -12.07 0.48 23.64
CA GLU A 270 -13.46 0.01 23.63
C GLU A 270 -14.44 1.16 23.38
N GLN A 271 -14.22 2.31 23.99
CA GLN A 271 -15.03 3.51 23.77
C GLN A 271 -15.01 3.95 22.31
N LEU A 272 -13.83 4.06 21.71
CA LEU A 272 -13.65 4.43 20.28
C LEU A 272 -14.18 3.33 19.35
N TRP A 273 -14.00 2.06 19.73
CA TRP A 273 -14.52 0.92 18.98
C TRP A 273 -16.04 0.94 18.93
N THR A 274 -16.73 1.31 19.98
CA THR A 274 -18.19 1.39 20.04
C THR A 274 -18.73 2.63 19.31
N ALA A 275 -18.02 3.76 19.36
CA ALA A 275 -18.44 5.03 18.75
C ALA A 275 -18.48 5.01 17.21
N ARG A 276 -17.96 3.97 16.55
CA ARG A 276 -17.99 3.79 15.08
C ARG A 276 -17.44 4.97 14.27
N LEU A 277 -16.45 5.66 14.76
CA LEU A 277 -15.78 6.74 14.04
C LEU A 277 -15.09 6.19 12.78
N SER A 278 -15.17 6.92 11.67
CA SER A 278 -14.46 6.62 10.42
C SER A 278 -13.33 7.64 10.23
N GLY A 279 -12.17 7.17 9.80
CA GLY A 279 -11.03 8.00 9.46
C GLY A 279 -10.10 7.24 8.51
N GLN A 280 -9.29 7.96 7.76
CA GLN A 280 -8.27 7.40 6.88
C GLN A 280 -6.90 7.90 7.31
N TRP A 281 -5.91 7.00 7.30
CA TRP A 281 -4.52 7.38 7.41
C TRP A 281 -4.13 8.23 6.20
N ARG A 282 -3.56 9.39 6.47
CA ARG A 282 -2.98 10.28 5.47
C ARG A 282 -1.57 10.63 5.90
N SER A 283 -0.76 11.05 4.94
CA SER A 283 0.53 11.70 5.24
C SER A 283 0.34 12.78 6.28
N ALA A 284 1.19 12.79 7.30
CA ALA A 284 1.11 13.71 8.41
C ALA A 284 2.50 13.99 8.96
N THR A 285 2.75 15.21 9.39
CA THR A 285 3.96 15.52 10.16
C THR A 285 3.90 14.80 11.50
N LYS A 286 5.01 14.18 11.91
CA LYS A 286 5.19 13.52 13.21
C LYS A 286 6.27 14.22 14.00
N THR A 287 6.02 14.34 15.28
CA THR A 287 7.02 14.81 16.24
C THR A 287 7.73 13.60 16.85
N ILE A 288 9.04 13.60 16.82
CA ILE A 288 9.90 12.54 17.35
C ILE A 288 10.80 13.15 18.41
N ASP A 289 10.77 12.65 19.64
CA ASP A 289 11.68 13.07 20.70
C ASP A 289 12.91 12.15 20.70
N HIS A 290 13.98 12.62 20.03
CA HIS A 290 15.21 11.86 19.91
C HIS A 290 16.19 12.23 21.04
N PRO A 291 16.82 11.26 21.71
CA PRO A 291 17.70 11.53 22.86
C PRO A 291 18.90 12.41 22.53
N ASP A 292 19.45 12.29 21.33
CA ASP A 292 20.66 13.01 20.90
C ASP A 292 20.33 14.28 20.09
N PHE A 293 19.18 14.35 19.41
CA PHE A 293 18.81 15.44 18.50
C PHE A 293 17.64 16.29 19.01
N GLY A 294 17.06 15.94 20.17
CA GLY A 294 15.88 16.62 20.69
C GLY A 294 14.63 16.37 19.85
N THR A 295 13.74 17.33 19.82
CA THR A 295 12.45 17.21 19.15
C THR A 295 12.58 17.47 17.64
N LEU A 296 12.31 16.46 16.81
CA LEU A 296 12.32 16.52 15.36
C LEU A 296 10.90 16.46 14.79
N ARG A 297 10.59 17.32 13.81
CA ARG A 297 9.31 17.33 13.10
C ARG A 297 9.52 16.80 11.69
N LEU A 298 9.08 15.57 11.43
CA LEU A 298 9.31 14.87 10.19
C LEU A 298 8.00 14.58 9.45
N ASP A 299 8.04 14.67 8.15
CA ASP A 299 6.94 14.20 7.31
C ASP A 299 6.93 12.67 7.33
N CYS A 300 5.73 12.11 7.46
CA CYS A 300 5.50 10.67 7.56
C CYS A 300 4.55 10.26 6.43
N ASP A 301 5.11 9.63 5.41
CA ASP A 301 4.38 9.15 4.25
C ASP A 301 4.13 7.65 4.31
N THR A 302 2.97 7.22 3.79
CA THR A 302 2.58 5.81 3.79
C THR A 302 2.36 5.35 2.35
N LEU A 303 3.17 4.40 1.90
CA LEU A 303 3.11 3.77 0.59
C LEU A 303 2.50 2.37 0.73
N VAL A 304 1.38 2.12 0.06
CA VAL A 304 0.73 0.81 0.10
C VAL A 304 1.42 -0.15 -0.87
N VAL A 305 1.76 -1.35 -0.38
CA VAL A 305 2.30 -2.43 -1.20
C VAL A 305 1.12 -3.17 -1.83
N PRO A 306 1.00 -3.21 -3.17
CA PRO A 306 -0.07 -3.93 -3.84
C PRO A 306 -0.14 -5.41 -3.43
N ASP A 307 -1.34 -5.95 -3.38
CA ASP A 307 -1.68 -7.38 -3.15
C ASP A 307 -1.44 -7.92 -1.73
N THR A 308 -0.79 -7.18 -0.84
CA THR A 308 -0.49 -7.65 0.52
C THR A 308 -1.14 -6.81 1.62
N ASP A 309 -1.77 -5.69 1.28
CA ASP A 309 -2.24 -4.66 2.23
C ASP A 309 -1.15 -4.25 3.25
N GLN A 310 0.13 -4.49 2.91
CA GLN A 310 1.26 -3.99 3.68
C GLN A 310 1.51 -2.52 3.34
N ALA A 311 2.07 -1.79 4.29
CA ALA A 311 2.40 -0.38 4.12
C ALA A 311 3.89 -0.14 4.41
N VAL A 312 4.57 0.55 3.51
CA VAL A 312 5.91 1.11 3.78
C VAL A 312 5.71 2.52 4.31
N VAL A 313 6.12 2.75 5.55
CA VAL A 313 6.09 4.06 6.20
C VAL A 313 7.48 4.66 6.11
N VAL A 314 7.58 5.88 5.59
CA VAL A 314 8.84 6.59 5.37
C VAL A 314 8.78 7.93 6.08
N TYR A 315 9.87 8.26 6.77
CA TYR A 315 10.04 9.59 7.39
C TYR A 315 11.01 10.41 6.57
N SER A 316 10.67 11.69 6.35
CA SER A 316 11.50 12.61 5.60
C SER A 316 11.46 14.02 6.18
N ALA A 317 12.39 14.87 5.74
CA ALA A 317 12.41 16.28 6.06
C ALA A 317 12.66 17.10 4.80
N ALA A 318 12.16 18.34 4.77
CA ALA A 318 12.40 19.24 3.66
C ALA A 318 13.90 19.61 3.58
N PRO A 319 14.50 19.66 2.39
CA PRO A 319 15.91 20.03 2.23
C PRO A 319 16.23 21.39 2.86
N GLY A 320 17.38 21.47 3.53
CA GLY A 320 17.87 22.69 4.17
C GLY A 320 17.27 23.01 5.54
N THR A 321 16.46 22.11 6.10
CA THR A 321 15.93 22.22 7.46
C THR A 321 16.90 21.63 8.50
N SER A 322 16.73 21.99 9.77
CA SER A 322 17.44 21.38 10.89
C SER A 322 17.18 19.88 11.00
N GLU A 323 15.96 19.46 10.68
CA GLU A 323 15.54 18.07 10.67
C GLU A 323 16.24 17.25 9.57
N ALA A 324 16.43 17.85 8.37
CA ALA A 324 17.21 17.20 7.31
C ALA A 324 18.66 17.00 7.73
N SER A 325 19.29 18.01 8.35
CA SER A 325 20.64 17.91 8.90
C SER A 325 20.73 16.87 10.02
N ALA A 326 19.71 16.78 10.89
CA ALA A 326 19.64 15.75 11.92
C ALA A 326 19.54 14.33 11.33
N LEU A 327 18.77 14.13 10.26
CA LEU A 327 18.70 12.83 9.56
C LEU A 327 20.04 12.46 8.91
N GLU A 328 20.76 13.43 8.32
CA GLU A 328 22.10 13.19 7.76
C GLU A 328 23.10 12.78 8.86
N LEU A 329 23.10 13.46 10.01
CA LEU A 329 23.92 13.08 11.15
C LEU A 329 23.54 11.71 11.72
N LEU A 330 22.24 11.43 11.85
CA LEU A 330 21.73 10.16 12.32
C LEU A 330 22.18 8.99 11.43
N ARG A 331 22.27 9.19 10.11
CA ARG A 331 22.79 8.22 9.17
C ARG A 331 24.24 7.83 9.47
N VAL A 332 25.07 8.79 9.85
CA VAL A 332 26.48 8.54 10.15
C VAL A 332 26.65 7.92 11.54
N THR A 333 25.99 8.49 12.56
CA THR A 333 26.16 8.06 13.95
C THR A 333 25.33 6.81 14.31
N GLY A 334 24.16 6.64 13.70
CA GLY A 334 23.25 5.53 13.98
C GLY A 334 23.75 4.18 13.48
N THR A 335 24.52 4.17 12.38
CA THR A 335 25.10 2.95 11.82
C THR A 335 26.32 2.44 12.59
N GLU A 336 27.03 3.30 13.29
CA GLU A 336 28.23 2.91 14.06
C GLU A 336 27.91 2.22 15.39
N ARG A 337 26.76 2.46 15.99
CA ARG A 337 26.35 1.85 17.27
C ARG A 337 25.95 0.36 17.18
N PHE A 338 25.77 -0.17 15.99
CA PHE A 338 25.31 -1.54 15.77
C PHE A 338 26.45 -2.53 15.38
N THR A 339 27.70 -2.10 15.34
CA THR A 339 28.85 -2.90 14.86
C THR A 339 29.92 -3.18 15.92
N VAL A 340 29.60 -3.18 17.21
CA VAL A 340 30.53 -3.69 18.23
C VAL A 340 30.18 -5.15 18.50
N PRO A 341 30.93 -6.13 17.97
CA PRO A 341 30.82 -7.50 18.48
C PRO A 341 31.36 -7.47 19.91
N GLU A 342 30.54 -7.91 20.85
CA GLU A 342 31.00 -8.25 22.19
C GLU A 342 32.14 -9.25 22.05
N SER A 343 33.39 -8.81 22.34
CA SER A 343 34.54 -9.68 22.46
C SER A 343 34.26 -10.65 23.61
N ALA A 344 34.11 -11.92 23.26
CA ALA A 344 34.09 -13.00 24.22
C ALA A 344 35.43 -12.98 24.98
N ASP A 345 35.38 -12.79 26.29
CA ASP A 345 36.33 -13.25 27.28
C ASP A 345 35.80 -14.55 27.93
#